data_8047342f38653bc20af0bbe4921b0ca9
#
_entry.id   8047342f38653bc20af0bbe4921b0ca9
#
_cell.length_a   1.000
_cell.length_b   1.000
_cell.length_c   1.000
_cell.angle_alpha   90.00
_cell.angle_beta   90.00
_cell.angle_gamma   90.00
#
_symmetry.space_group_name_H-M   'P 1'
#
loop_
_entity.id
_entity.type
_entity.pdbx_description
1 polymer ?
#
loop_
_entity_poly.entity_id
_entity_poly.type
_entity_poly.pdbx_seq_one_letter_code
_entity_poly.pdbx_strand_id
1 'polypeptide(L)'
;MKKLTSILLLLLFVWTVQAQTAREEIRANRYLSANNYYAYPTPTAKQTAAPKGYEPFYISTYMRHGSRYLIDPNDYRFPKQTLLKADSLNKLTTTGKNTLDIVLRMADMAEGRLGELTSVGARQHRGIAKRMYTNFPQIFADGTEVDARSTVVIRCILSMTSECLQLQAMNPNLCIKNDASYHDMYYMNPPAKDLSKIASSDKVKKVQKDFEATHVRPQRLMKTLSGEVQVRRNKRVNLPFIQLLLSRVYLYMEKVMV
;
A
#
# COMPACT_ATOMS: atom_id res chain seq x y z
N MET A 1 51.34 13.88 9.35
CA MET A 1 50.56 13.26 10.44
C MET A 1 49.08 13.74 10.49
N LYS A 2 48.78 15.05 10.48
CA LYS A 2 47.38 15.57 10.57
C LYS A 2 46.45 15.11 9.44
N LYS A 3 46.93 14.94 8.21
CA LYS A 3 46.10 14.44 7.09
C LYS A 3 45.78 12.94 7.20
N LEU A 4 46.67 12.16 7.76
CA LEU A 4 46.45 10.70 7.97
C LEU A 4 45.43 10.43 9.07
N THR A 5 45.46 11.23 10.15
CA THR A 5 44.46 11.15 11.24
C THR A 5 43.07 11.59 10.78
N SER A 6 42.95 12.58 9.89
CA SER A 6 41.65 12.98 9.33
C SER A 6 41.04 11.92 8.40
N ILE A 7 41.87 11.22 7.61
CA ILE A 7 41.42 10.12 6.75
C ILE A 7 40.99 8.92 7.62
N LEU A 8 41.74 8.60 8.67
CA LEU A 8 41.41 7.52 9.60
C LEU A 8 40.10 7.81 10.35
N LEU A 9 39.86 9.05 10.78
CA LEU A 9 38.61 9.49 11.38
C LEU A 9 37.42 9.41 10.40
N LEU A 10 37.60 9.79 9.15
CA LEU A 10 36.58 9.65 8.09
C LEU A 10 36.25 8.16 7.81
N LEU A 11 37.26 7.29 7.77
CA LEU A 11 37.06 5.85 7.60
C LEU A 11 36.33 5.21 8.80
N LEU A 12 36.60 5.66 10.03
CA LEU A 12 35.89 5.21 11.23
C LEU A 12 34.40 5.64 11.22
N PHE A 13 34.07 6.80 10.65
CA PHE A 13 32.69 7.26 10.51
C PHE A 13 31.87 6.46 9.49
N VAL A 14 32.50 5.90 8.44
CA VAL A 14 31.82 5.07 7.44
C VAL A 14 31.36 3.73 8.03
N TRP A 15 31.94 3.24 9.10
CA TRP A 15 31.59 1.97 9.72
C TRP A 15 30.36 2.05 10.67
N THR A 16 29.88 3.23 10.96
CA THR A 16 28.74 3.41 11.91
C THR A 16 27.39 3.56 11.23
N VAL A 17 27.34 3.69 9.90
CA VAL A 17 26.07 3.72 9.15
C VAL A 17 25.74 2.29 8.67
N GLN A 18 25.37 1.43 9.61
CA GLN A 18 24.69 0.20 9.24
C GLN A 18 23.25 0.55 8.86
N ALA A 19 22.97 0.57 7.57
CA ALA A 19 21.61 0.63 7.10
C ALA A 19 20.86 -0.59 7.66
N GLN A 20 19.80 -0.33 8.41
CA GLN A 20 18.93 -1.38 8.93
C GLN A 20 18.42 -2.21 7.77
N THR A 21 18.58 -3.54 7.82
CA THR A 21 18.13 -4.40 6.73
C THR A 21 16.61 -4.49 6.73
N ALA A 22 15.99 -4.64 5.55
CA ALA A 22 14.54 -4.83 5.41
C ALA A 22 14.02 -6.00 6.28
N ARG A 23 14.87 -7.02 6.51
CA ARG A 23 14.53 -8.15 7.37
C ARG A 23 14.40 -7.73 8.84
N GLU A 24 15.26 -6.84 9.32
CA GLU A 24 15.23 -6.33 10.71
C GLU A 24 14.04 -5.41 10.90
N GLU A 25 13.77 -4.53 9.94
CA GLU A 25 12.59 -3.67 9.95
C GLU A 25 11.30 -4.49 10.00
N ILE A 26 11.17 -5.54 9.17
CA ILE A 26 10.01 -6.44 9.16
C ILE A 26 9.92 -7.25 10.47
N ARG A 27 11.05 -7.63 11.07
CA ARG A 27 11.03 -8.30 12.39
C ARG A 27 10.52 -7.38 13.51
N ALA A 28 10.92 -6.11 13.46
CA ALA A 28 10.48 -5.09 14.42
C ALA A 28 9.01 -4.72 14.18
N ASN A 29 8.58 -4.61 12.93
CA ASN A 29 7.21 -4.31 12.55
C ASN A 29 6.73 -5.24 11.42
N ARG A 30 6.02 -6.31 11.79
CA ARG A 30 5.53 -7.33 10.84
C ARG A 30 4.57 -6.78 9.77
N TYR A 31 3.90 -5.65 10.02
CA TYR A 31 3.02 -5.02 9.04
C TYR A 31 3.76 -4.55 7.78
N LEU A 32 5.05 -4.26 7.87
CA LEU A 32 5.87 -3.89 6.72
C LEU A 32 5.98 -5.02 5.68
N SER A 33 5.76 -6.29 6.07
CA SER A 33 5.70 -7.41 5.12
C SER A 33 4.46 -7.38 4.22
N ALA A 34 3.45 -6.58 4.56
CA ALA A 34 2.22 -6.46 3.80
C ALA A 34 2.38 -5.65 2.50
N ASN A 35 3.54 -5.05 2.25
CA ASN A 35 3.82 -4.25 1.07
C ASN A 35 2.72 -3.19 0.85
N ASN A 36 2.18 -3.11 -0.37
CA ASN A 36 1.13 -2.15 -0.73
C ASN A 36 -0.26 -2.45 -0.13
N TYR A 37 -0.42 -3.53 0.61
CA TYR A 37 -1.59 -3.79 1.45
C TYR A 37 -1.49 -3.12 2.82
N TYR A 38 -0.30 -2.67 3.22
CA TYR A 38 -0.15 -1.86 4.42
C TYR A 38 -0.78 -0.48 4.18
N ALA A 39 -1.71 -0.09 5.06
CA ALA A 39 -2.36 1.20 4.94
C ALA A 39 -1.33 2.32 5.13
N TYR A 40 -1.43 3.38 4.32
CA TYR A 40 -0.54 4.53 4.43
C TYR A 40 -0.55 5.07 5.87
N PRO A 41 0.58 5.01 6.59
CA PRO A 41 0.65 5.46 7.97
C PRO A 41 0.64 7.00 8.03
N THR A 42 0.14 7.53 9.14
CA THR A 42 0.33 8.96 9.42
C THR A 42 1.78 9.18 9.81
N PRO A 43 2.56 10.02 9.10
CA PRO A 43 3.92 10.35 9.49
C PRO A 43 3.95 10.96 10.89
N THR A 44 4.87 10.48 11.73
CA THR A 44 5.07 10.99 13.10
C THR A 44 6.35 11.83 13.24
N ALA A 45 7.25 11.73 12.26
CA ALA A 45 8.47 12.52 12.24
C ALA A 45 8.13 14.01 12.03
N LYS A 46 8.79 14.87 12.81
CA LYS A 46 8.72 16.32 12.61
C LYS A 46 9.42 16.68 11.29
N GLN A 47 8.86 17.65 10.59
CA GLN A 47 9.51 18.21 9.41
C GLN A 47 10.79 18.93 9.80
N THR A 48 11.82 18.78 8.97
CA THR A 48 13.04 19.58 9.11
C THR A 48 12.72 21.03 8.77
N ALA A 49 13.18 21.97 9.60
CA ALA A 49 13.01 23.39 9.32
C ALA A 49 13.70 23.77 8.01
N ALA A 50 13.15 24.74 7.29
CA ALA A 50 13.80 25.30 6.11
C ALA A 50 15.17 25.90 6.50
N PRO A 51 16.19 25.79 5.63
CA PRO A 51 17.48 26.46 5.87
C PRO A 51 17.28 27.98 6.02
N LYS A 52 18.19 28.63 6.76
CA LYS A 52 18.13 30.09 6.95
C LYS A 52 18.14 30.83 5.58
N GLY A 53 17.18 31.73 5.38
CA GLY A 53 17.02 32.49 4.14
C GLY A 53 16.22 31.79 3.04
N TYR A 54 15.65 30.62 3.32
CA TYR A 54 14.77 29.91 2.38
C TYR A 54 13.35 29.83 2.92
N GLU A 55 12.39 30.07 2.06
CA GLU A 55 10.95 29.95 2.35
C GLU A 55 10.28 29.02 1.33
N PRO A 56 9.36 28.13 1.76
CA PRO A 56 8.57 27.35 0.84
C PRO A 56 7.66 28.27 0.01
N PHE A 57 7.69 28.14 -1.32
CA PHE A 57 6.87 28.95 -2.24
C PHE A 57 5.99 28.11 -3.17
N TYR A 58 6.23 26.79 -3.25
CA TYR A 58 5.53 25.89 -4.15
C TYR A 58 5.53 24.47 -3.62
N ILE A 59 4.41 23.75 -3.81
CA ILE A 59 4.31 22.31 -3.55
C ILE A 59 3.93 21.60 -4.85
N SER A 60 4.73 20.60 -5.23
CA SER A 60 4.39 19.64 -6.27
C SER A 60 4.34 18.25 -5.67
N THR A 61 3.25 17.53 -5.91
CA THR A 61 3.06 16.18 -5.37
C THR A 61 2.63 15.21 -6.47
N TYR A 62 3.16 13.99 -6.41
CA TYR A 62 2.71 12.87 -7.20
C TYR A 62 2.29 11.75 -6.27
N MET A 63 1.03 11.34 -6.34
CA MET A 63 0.44 10.43 -5.36
C MET A 63 -0.21 9.24 -6.02
N ARG A 64 -0.27 8.14 -5.29
CA ARG A 64 -1.09 6.99 -5.63
C ARG A 64 -2.48 7.16 -5.05
N HIS A 65 -3.51 6.56 -5.67
CA HIS A 65 -4.83 6.46 -5.07
C HIS A 65 -4.77 5.89 -3.64
N GLY A 66 -5.72 6.23 -2.80
CA GLY A 66 -5.88 5.72 -1.44
C GLY A 66 -6.22 4.22 -1.40
N SER A 67 -6.41 3.69 -0.20
CA SER A 67 -6.83 2.31 0.01
C SER A 67 -8.10 1.98 -0.78
N ARG A 68 -8.12 0.84 -1.45
CA ARG A 68 -9.19 0.40 -2.35
C ARG A 68 -9.55 -1.07 -2.13
N TYR A 69 -10.71 -1.48 -2.61
CA TYR A 69 -11.04 -2.89 -2.77
C TYR A 69 -10.10 -3.54 -3.79
N LEU A 70 -9.91 -4.87 -3.69
CA LEU A 70 -9.11 -5.61 -4.67
C LEU A 70 -9.80 -5.59 -6.03
N ILE A 71 -9.01 -5.68 -7.11
CA ILE A 71 -9.53 -5.57 -8.48
C ILE A 71 -9.99 -6.94 -8.99
N ASP A 72 -9.21 -7.99 -8.71
CA ASP A 72 -9.52 -9.34 -9.19
C ASP A 72 -10.54 -10.01 -8.25
N PRO A 73 -11.72 -10.41 -8.73
CA PRO A 73 -12.71 -11.14 -7.92
C PRO A 73 -12.16 -12.43 -7.35
N ASN A 74 -11.15 -13.03 -7.98
CA ASN A 74 -10.51 -14.25 -7.48
C ASN A 74 -9.75 -14.04 -6.18
N ASP A 75 -9.28 -12.81 -5.91
CA ASP A 75 -8.62 -12.47 -4.65
C ASP A 75 -9.55 -12.64 -3.44
N TYR A 76 -10.87 -12.53 -3.65
CA TYR A 76 -11.89 -12.82 -2.63
C TYR A 76 -12.43 -14.25 -2.76
N ARG A 77 -12.70 -14.72 -3.98
CA ARG A 77 -13.36 -16.00 -4.24
C ARG A 77 -12.52 -17.20 -3.78
N PHE A 78 -11.24 -17.25 -4.13
CA PHE A 78 -10.39 -18.40 -3.79
C PHE A 78 -10.20 -18.59 -2.29
N PRO A 79 -9.89 -17.56 -1.48
CA PRO A 79 -9.84 -17.70 -0.03
C PRO A 79 -11.16 -18.19 0.55
N LYS A 80 -12.28 -17.58 0.13
CA LYS A 80 -13.64 -17.95 0.57
C LYS A 80 -13.92 -19.42 0.28
N GLN A 81 -13.75 -19.88 -0.96
CA GLN A 81 -14.01 -21.25 -1.36
C GLN A 81 -13.10 -22.25 -0.62
N THR A 82 -11.83 -21.94 -0.46
CA THR A 82 -10.86 -22.80 0.21
C THR A 82 -11.22 -23.01 1.67
N LEU A 83 -11.53 -21.92 2.38
CA LEU A 83 -11.88 -22.01 3.80
C LEU A 83 -13.26 -22.64 4.03
N LEU A 84 -14.26 -22.32 3.21
CA LEU A 84 -15.58 -22.99 3.28
C LEU A 84 -15.47 -24.51 3.06
N LYS A 85 -14.64 -24.94 2.11
CA LYS A 85 -14.39 -26.36 1.88
C LYS A 85 -13.69 -27.01 3.07
N ALA A 86 -12.73 -26.34 3.70
CA ALA A 86 -12.08 -26.87 4.90
C ALA A 86 -13.04 -26.92 6.10
N ASP A 87 -13.95 -25.96 6.23
CA ASP A 87 -14.97 -25.92 7.26
C ASP A 87 -15.98 -27.06 7.09
N SER A 88 -16.50 -27.28 5.88
CA SER A 88 -17.44 -28.38 5.58
C SER A 88 -16.85 -29.78 5.86
N LEU A 89 -15.54 -29.88 5.90
CA LEU A 89 -14.80 -31.11 6.25
C LEU A 89 -14.39 -31.14 7.73
N ASN A 90 -14.85 -30.19 8.57
CA ASN A 90 -14.44 -30.02 9.96
C ASN A 90 -12.92 -29.98 10.17
N LYS A 91 -12.18 -29.36 9.23
CA LYS A 91 -10.73 -29.29 9.26
C LYS A 91 -10.19 -27.93 9.73
N LEU A 92 -11.04 -26.96 10.01
CA LEU A 92 -10.60 -25.65 10.49
C LEU A 92 -10.27 -25.68 11.98
N THR A 93 -9.13 -25.06 12.31
CA THR A 93 -8.80 -24.69 13.70
C THR A 93 -9.68 -23.52 14.14
N THR A 94 -9.62 -23.14 15.43
CA THR A 94 -10.27 -21.91 15.92
C THR A 94 -9.79 -20.68 15.14
N THR A 95 -8.47 -20.58 14.87
CA THR A 95 -7.91 -19.52 14.02
C THR A 95 -8.46 -19.59 12.60
N GLY A 96 -8.61 -20.79 12.04
CA GLY A 96 -9.20 -21.00 10.72
C GLY A 96 -10.65 -20.53 10.63
N LYS A 97 -11.47 -20.83 11.64
CA LYS A 97 -12.87 -20.38 11.72
C LYS A 97 -12.98 -18.86 11.82
N ASN A 98 -12.18 -18.23 12.68
CA ASN A 98 -12.12 -16.77 12.79
C ASN A 98 -11.67 -16.13 11.47
N THR A 99 -10.71 -16.75 10.77
CA THR A 99 -10.25 -16.29 9.47
C THR A 99 -11.33 -16.41 8.40
N LEU A 100 -12.10 -17.52 8.41
CA LEU A 100 -13.24 -17.71 7.51
C LEU A 100 -14.28 -16.60 7.69
N ASP A 101 -14.66 -16.29 8.93
CA ASP A 101 -15.61 -15.22 9.22
C ASP A 101 -15.15 -13.87 8.67
N ILE A 102 -13.87 -13.52 8.85
CA ILE A 102 -13.28 -12.30 8.30
C ILE A 102 -13.32 -12.31 6.76
N VAL A 103 -12.95 -13.43 6.13
CA VAL A 103 -12.93 -13.54 4.66
C VAL A 103 -14.34 -13.42 4.09
N LEU A 104 -15.35 -14.00 4.74
CA LEU A 104 -16.75 -13.87 4.33
C LEU A 104 -17.21 -12.41 4.37
N ARG A 105 -16.98 -11.72 5.47
CA ARG A 105 -17.31 -10.28 5.59
C ARG A 105 -16.57 -9.42 4.57
N MET A 106 -15.30 -9.70 4.33
CA MET A 106 -14.53 -8.97 3.31
C MET A 106 -15.07 -9.18 1.90
N ALA A 107 -15.47 -10.42 1.57
CA ALA A 107 -16.05 -10.74 0.28
C ALA A 107 -17.41 -10.05 0.08
N ASP A 108 -18.25 -10.06 1.11
CA ASP A 108 -19.55 -9.39 1.13
C ASP A 108 -19.39 -7.87 0.94
N MET A 109 -18.52 -7.24 1.71
CA MET A 109 -18.25 -5.79 1.58
C MET A 109 -17.68 -5.40 0.21
N ALA A 110 -17.02 -6.31 -0.49
CA ALA A 110 -16.42 -6.07 -1.79
C ALA A 110 -17.37 -6.36 -2.95
N GLU A 111 -18.55 -6.93 -2.68
CA GLU A 111 -19.52 -7.27 -3.71
C GLU A 111 -19.97 -6.02 -4.45
N GLY A 112 -19.86 -6.07 -5.80
CA GLY A 112 -20.15 -4.92 -6.67
C GLY A 112 -19.16 -3.74 -6.57
N ARG A 113 -18.09 -3.84 -5.74
CA ARG A 113 -17.20 -2.72 -5.43
C ARG A 113 -15.73 -2.98 -5.78
N LEU A 114 -15.47 -3.89 -6.70
CA LEU A 114 -14.09 -4.24 -7.09
C LEU A 114 -13.31 -3.04 -7.62
N GLY A 115 -12.14 -2.79 -7.03
CA GLY A 115 -11.26 -1.70 -7.42
C GLY A 115 -11.70 -0.30 -7.00
N GLU A 116 -12.82 -0.14 -6.31
CA GLU A 116 -13.31 1.15 -5.80
C GLU A 116 -12.49 1.65 -4.60
N LEU A 117 -12.44 2.96 -4.45
CA LEU A 117 -11.85 3.61 -3.28
C LEU A 117 -12.64 3.27 -2.01
N THR A 118 -11.95 2.89 -0.94
CA THR A 118 -12.59 2.70 0.36
C THR A 118 -12.71 4.03 1.13
N SER A 119 -13.57 4.06 2.17
CA SER A 119 -13.65 5.20 3.09
C SER A 119 -12.30 5.49 3.77
N VAL A 120 -11.50 4.46 4.04
CA VAL A 120 -10.13 4.60 4.55
C VAL A 120 -9.26 5.34 3.52
N GLY A 121 -9.35 4.98 2.24
CA GLY A 121 -8.61 5.65 1.16
C GLY A 121 -8.93 7.14 1.06
N ALA A 122 -10.22 7.49 1.14
CA ALA A 122 -10.64 8.88 1.17
C ALA A 122 -10.10 9.65 2.39
N ARG A 123 -10.13 9.02 3.60
CA ARG A 123 -9.55 9.62 4.81
C ARG A 123 -8.03 9.81 4.71
N GLN A 124 -7.31 8.89 4.05
CA GLN A 124 -5.87 9.03 3.84
C GLN A 124 -5.54 10.30 3.06
N HIS A 125 -6.25 10.56 1.96
CA HIS A 125 -6.06 11.77 1.16
C HIS A 125 -6.46 13.05 1.90
N ARG A 126 -7.58 13.04 2.61
CA ARG A 126 -7.92 14.18 3.50
C ARG A 126 -6.82 14.44 4.55
N GLY A 127 -6.25 13.38 5.12
CA GLY A 127 -5.14 13.50 6.07
C GLY A 127 -3.87 14.07 5.44
N ILE A 128 -3.57 13.73 4.18
CA ILE A 128 -2.44 14.30 3.44
C ILE A 128 -2.66 15.79 3.22
N ALA A 129 -3.80 16.19 2.67
CA ALA A 129 -4.18 17.58 2.46
C ALA A 129 -4.09 18.42 3.74
N LYS A 130 -4.64 17.89 4.85
CA LYS A 130 -4.57 18.54 6.15
C LYS A 130 -3.12 18.80 6.60
N ARG A 131 -2.23 17.80 6.42
CA ARG A 131 -0.82 17.96 6.79
C ARG A 131 -0.09 18.95 5.89
N MET A 132 -0.34 18.93 4.58
CA MET A 132 0.24 19.92 3.64
C MET A 132 -0.16 21.34 4.05
N TYR A 133 -1.43 21.56 4.24
CA TYR A 133 -1.95 22.88 4.67
C TYR A 133 -1.36 23.32 6.01
N THR A 134 -1.36 22.42 7.00
CA THR A 134 -0.87 22.74 8.35
C THR A 134 0.62 23.04 8.40
N ASN A 135 1.41 22.33 7.58
CA ASN A 135 2.87 22.50 7.56
C ASN A 135 3.33 23.64 6.68
N PHE A 136 2.53 24.04 5.68
CA PHE A 136 2.88 25.07 4.69
C PHE A 136 1.72 26.03 4.44
N PRO A 137 1.17 26.69 5.48
CA PRO A 137 -0.02 27.52 5.33
C PRO A 137 0.16 28.68 4.37
N GLN A 138 1.38 29.21 4.25
CA GLN A 138 1.72 30.30 3.34
C GLN A 138 1.55 29.95 1.84
N ILE A 139 1.65 28.65 1.49
CA ILE A 139 1.44 28.18 0.12
C ILE A 139 -0.05 28.07 -0.21
N PHE A 140 -0.90 27.95 0.81
CA PHE A 140 -2.36 27.85 0.67
C PHE A 140 -3.08 29.12 1.12
N ALA A 141 -2.46 30.29 0.83
CA ALA A 141 -3.07 31.58 1.09
C ALA A 141 -4.29 31.82 0.17
N ASP A 142 -5.09 32.85 0.51
CA ASP A 142 -6.26 33.23 -0.28
C ASP A 142 -5.89 33.52 -1.75
N GLY A 143 -6.69 33.01 -2.66
CA GLY A 143 -6.48 33.16 -4.10
C GLY A 143 -5.42 32.24 -4.70
N THR A 144 -4.74 31.39 -3.90
CA THR A 144 -3.76 30.44 -4.45
C THR A 144 -4.43 29.46 -5.40
N GLU A 145 -3.83 29.28 -6.58
CA GLU A 145 -4.27 28.28 -7.55
C GLU A 145 -3.73 26.90 -7.17
N VAL A 146 -4.64 25.90 -7.18
CA VAL A 146 -4.31 24.49 -7.03
C VAL A 146 -4.71 23.76 -8.32
N ASP A 147 -3.74 23.33 -9.11
CA ASP A 147 -3.96 22.50 -10.31
C ASP A 147 -3.88 21.02 -9.91
N ALA A 148 -5.02 20.36 -9.82
CA ALA A 148 -5.12 18.96 -9.44
C ALA A 148 -5.53 18.10 -10.63
N ARG A 149 -4.69 17.10 -10.96
CA ARG A 149 -4.93 16.21 -12.10
C ARG A 149 -4.94 14.75 -11.66
N SER A 150 -5.81 13.97 -12.27
CA SER A 150 -5.94 12.53 -12.01
C SER A 150 -5.92 11.74 -13.30
N THR A 151 -5.56 10.46 -13.19
CA THR A 151 -5.92 9.48 -14.22
C THR A 151 -7.43 9.34 -14.30
N VAL A 152 -7.94 8.82 -15.42
CA VAL A 152 -9.40 8.60 -15.64
C VAL A 152 -9.97 7.44 -14.80
N VAL A 153 -9.18 6.85 -13.93
CA VAL A 153 -9.61 5.75 -13.06
C VAL A 153 -10.38 6.30 -11.86
N ILE A 154 -11.62 5.87 -11.66
CA ILE A 154 -12.56 6.40 -10.67
C ILE A 154 -11.93 6.55 -9.27
N ARG A 155 -11.22 5.52 -8.77
CA ARG A 155 -10.58 5.61 -7.45
C ARG A 155 -9.48 6.68 -7.36
N CYS A 156 -8.82 7.00 -8.49
CA CYS A 156 -7.82 8.06 -8.54
C CYS A 156 -8.51 9.44 -8.51
N ILE A 157 -9.57 9.61 -9.30
CA ILE A 157 -10.40 10.82 -9.30
C ILE A 157 -10.94 11.08 -7.88
N LEU A 158 -11.54 10.07 -7.24
CA LEU A 158 -12.09 10.21 -5.89
C LEU A 158 -11.02 10.47 -4.83
N SER A 159 -9.80 9.98 -5.02
CA SER A 159 -8.66 10.29 -4.14
C SER A 159 -8.28 11.77 -4.26
N MET A 160 -8.08 12.26 -5.49
CA MET A 160 -7.84 13.67 -5.79
C MET A 160 -8.95 14.56 -5.23
N THR A 161 -10.20 14.23 -5.52
CA THR A 161 -11.37 14.99 -5.01
C THR A 161 -11.41 15.04 -3.49
N SER A 162 -11.10 13.91 -2.80
CA SER A 162 -11.06 13.87 -1.33
C SER A 162 -10.00 14.81 -0.76
N GLU A 163 -8.90 14.99 -1.45
CA GLU A 163 -7.83 15.91 -1.07
C GLU A 163 -8.22 17.37 -1.32
N CYS A 164 -8.72 17.66 -2.53
CA CYS A 164 -9.16 18.99 -2.90
C CYS A 164 -10.31 19.50 -2.01
N LEU A 165 -11.30 18.66 -1.69
CA LEU A 165 -12.37 19.02 -0.76
C LEU A 165 -11.85 19.32 0.65
N GLN A 166 -10.81 18.62 1.10
CA GLN A 166 -10.19 18.93 2.39
C GLN A 166 -9.45 20.25 2.37
N LEU A 167 -8.71 20.57 1.30
CA LEU A 167 -8.06 21.86 1.13
C LEU A 167 -9.09 22.99 1.09
N GLN A 168 -10.16 22.83 0.30
CA GLN A 168 -11.26 23.80 0.19
C GLN A 168 -11.97 24.01 1.54
N ALA A 169 -12.13 22.97 2.34
CA ALA A 169 -12.71 23.10 3.68
C ALA A 169 -11.80 23.83 4.67
N MET A 170 -10.49 23.82 4.45
CA MET A 170 -9.50 24.53 5.29
C MET A 170 -9.31 25.98 4.84
N ASN A 171 -9.40 26.24 3.54
CA ASN A 171 -9.42 27.59 2.98
C ASN A 171 -10.39 27.67 1.79
N PRO A 172 -11.62 28.22 1.99
CA PRO A 172 -12.62 28.37 0.94
C PRO A 172 -12.20 29.29 -0.21
N ASN A 173 -11.20 30.16 -0.01
CA ASN A 173 -10.73 31.13 -1.00
C ASN A 173 -9.64 30.57 -1.93
N LEU A 174 -9.33 29.27 -1.87
CA LEU A 174 -8.46 28.61 -2.83
C LEU A 174 -9.13 28.48 -4.20
N CYS A 175 -8.37 28.70 -5.26
CA CYS A 175 -8.81 28.52 -6.64
C CYS A 175 -8.44 27.09 -7.11
N ILE A 176 -9.27 26.10 -6.78
CA ILE A 176 -8.97 24.68 -7.10
C ILE A 176 -9.53 24.32 -8.48
N LYS A 177 -8.64 23.87 -9.37
CA LYS A 177 -8.97 23.33 -10.70
C LYS A 177 -8.75 21.82 -10.68
N ASN A 178 -9.77 21.05 -11.01
CA ASN A 178 -9.73 19.59 -11.07
C ASN A 178 -9.85 19.12 -12.52
N ASP A 179 -8.96 18.23 -12.94
CA ASP A 179 -9.05 17.59 -14.26
C ASP A 179 -8.74 16.08 -14.19
N ALA A 180 -9.40 15.31 -15.06
CA ALA A 180 -9.13 13.90 -15.26
C ALA A 180 -9.41 13.57 -16.73
N SER A 181 -8.38 13.56 -17.57
CA SER A 181 -8.48 13.45 -19.01
C SER A 181 -7.66 12.29 -19.56
N TYR A 182 -8.18 11.63 -20.61
CA TYR A 182 -7.39 10.70 -21.42
C TYR A 182 -6.20 11.38 -22.10
N HIS A 183 -6.30 12.68 -22.37
CA HIS A 183 -5.21 13.47 -22.91
C HIS A 183 -3.96 13.41 -22.01
N ASP A 184 -4.13 13.42 -20.70
CA ASP A 184 -3.03 13.46 -19.74
C ASP A 184 -2.46 12.08 -19.36
N MET A 185 -3.10 10.99 -19.83
CA MET A 185 -2.68 9.62 -19.48
C MET A 185 -1.27 9.27 -19.98
N TYR A 186 -0.76 9.95 -21.01
CA TYR A 186 0.57 9.67 -21.57
C TYR A 186 1.71 9.94 -20.56
N TYR A 187 1.54 10.88 -19.65
CA TYR A 187 2.52 11.16 -18.59
C TYR A 187 2.07 10.69 -17.20
N MET A 188 0.77 10.67 -16.94
CA MET A 188 0.25 10.25 -15.63
C MET A 188 0.30 8.73 -15.43
N ASN A 189 0.12 7.97 -16.48
CA ASN A 189 0.21 6.51 -16.45
C ASN A 189 0.77 5.98 -17.78
N PRO A 190 2.04 6.31 -18.09
CA PRO A 190 2.63 5.92 -19.36
C PRO A 190 2.66 4.40 -19.52
N PRO A 191 2.27 3.86 -20.68
CA PRO A 191 2.32 2.43 -20.93
C PRO A 191 3.77 1.94 -21.00
N ALA A 192 4.19 1.16 -20.04
CA ALA A 192 5.52 0.53 -20.01
C ALA A 192 5.57 -0.73 -20.89
N LYS A 193 5.29 -0.60 -22.19
CA LYS A 193 5.15 -1.74 -23.13
C LYS A 193 6.38 -2.66 -23.13
N ASP A 194 7.57 -2.10 -23.17
CA ASP A 194 8.81 -2.89 -23.22
C ASP A 194 9.11 -3.56 -21.88
N LEU A 195 8.89 -2.88 -20.77
CA LEU A 195 9.02 -3.46 -19.43
C LEU A 195 7.97 -4.57 -19.21
N SER A 196 6.76 -4.40 -19.72
CA SER A 196 5.72 -5.43 -19.64
C SER A 196 6.09 -6.69 -20.43
N LYS A 197 6.73 -6.56 -21.60
CA LYS A 197 7.26 -7.69 -22.37
C LYS A 197 8.36 -8.44 -21.59
N ILE A 198 9.28 -7.69 -20.97
CA ILE A 198 10.34 -8.28 -20.14
C ILE A 198 9.71 -9.00 -18.94
N ALA A 199 8.81 -8.35 -18.21
CA ALA A 199 8.13 -8.91 -17.04
C ALA A 199 7.31 -10.17 -17.36
N SER A 200 6.72 -10.25 -18.54
CA SER A 200 5.95 -11.41 -19.00
C SER A 200 6.78 -12.49 -19.68
N SER A 201 8.10 -12.32 -19.81
CA SER A 201 8.99 -13.28 -20.48
C SER A 201 9.09 -14.59 -19.70
N ASP A 202 9.33 -15.69 -20.43
CA ASP A 202 9.47 -17.03 -19.81
C ASP A 202 10.66 -17.09 -18.84
N LYS A 203 11.72 -16.32 -19.10
CA LYS A 203 12.86 -16.19 -18.19
C LYS A 203 12.43 -15.64 -16.81
N VAL A 204 11.65 -14.54 -16.79
CA VAL A 204 11.17 -13.94 -15.54
C VAL A 204 10.16 -14.85 -14.85
N LYS A 205 9.24 -15.47 -15.59
CA LYS A 205 8.30 -16.45 -15.03
C LYS A 205 9.00 -17.65 -14.40
N LYS A 206 10.09 -18.13 -15.04
CA LYS A 206 10.90 -19.23 -14.49
C LYS A 206 11.56 -18.82 -13.18
N VAL A 207 12.23 -17.66 -13.15
CA VAL A 207 12.88 -17.14 -11.93
C VAL A 207 11.86 -16.94 -10.80
N GLN A 208 10.68 -16.38 -11.10
CA GLN A 208 9.62 -16.24 -10.12
C GLN A 208 9.15 -17.60 -9.57
N LYS A 209 8.94 -18.57 -10.43
CA LYS A 209 8.52 -19.92 -10.03
C LYS A 209 9.58 -20.61 -9.16
N ASP A 210 10.85 -20.47 -9.51
CA ASP A 210 11.97 -21.05 -8.76
C ASP A 210 12.10 -20.37 -7.38
N PHE A 211 11.93 -19.04 -7.32
CA PHE A 211 11.88 -18.29 -6.08
C PHE A 211 10.71 -18.73 -5.19
N GLU A 212 9.50 -18.82 -5.74
CA GLU A 212 8.32 -19.29 -5.02
C GLU A 212 8.51 -20.68 -4.45
N ALA A 213 9.04 -21.61 -5.24
CA ALA A 213 9.30 -22.97 -4.81
C ALA A 213 10.29 -23.05 -3.63
N THR A 214 11.26 -22.15 -3.59
CA THR A 214 12.31 -22.12 -2.57
C THR A 214 11.91 -21.36 -1.31
N HIS A 215 11.18 -20.23 -1.44
CA HIS A 215 10.97 -19.28 -0.36
C HIS A 215 9.54 -19.27 0.18
N VAL A 216 8.53 -19.63 -0.65
CA VAL A 216 7.13 -19.63 -0.22
C VAL A 216 6.79 -20.97 0.43
N ARG A 217 6.50 -20.96 1.71
CA ARG A 217 6.18 -22.14 2.53
C ARG A 217 4.75 -22.08 3.04
N PRO A 218 3.75 -22.43 2.22
CA PRO A 218 2.34 -22.35 2.60
C PRO A 218 1.95 -23.33 3.73
N GLN A 219 2.78 -24.35 3.95
CA GLN A 219 2.50 -25.42 4.92
C GLN A 219 2.27 -24.88 6.34
N ARG A 220 3.09 -23.89 6.77
CA ARG A 220 2.94 -23.28 8.08
C ARG A 220 1.59 -22.57 8.22
N LEU A 221 1.19 -21.78 7.20
CA LEU A 221 -0.11 -21.11 7.19
C LEU A 221 -1.25 -22.12 7.20
N MET A 222 -1.17 -23.12 6.33
CA MET A 222 -2.21 -24.16 6.24
C MET A 222 -2.35 -24.94 7.55
N LYS A 223 -1.23 -25.28 8.22
CA LYS A 223 -1.28 -25.93 9.54
C LYS A 223 -1.94 -25.04 10.59
N THR A 224 -1.70 -23.73 10.54
CA THR A 224 -2.35 -22.79 11.47
C THR A 224 -3.86 -22.71 11.25
N LEU A 225 -4.31 -22.75 10.00
CA LEU A 225 -5.71 -22.60 9.63
C LEU A 225 -6.50 -23.92 9.69
N SER A 226 -5.88 -25.06 9.35
CA SER A 226 -6.57 -26.34 9.19
C SER A 226 -6.00 -27.51 10.02
N GLY A 227 -5.01 -27.29 10.88
CA GLY A 227 -4.47 -28.30 11.79
C GLY A 227 -3.68 -29.44 11.12
N GLU A 228 -4.06 -29.89 9.94
CA GLU A 228 -3.40 -30.92 9.18
C GLU A 228 -2.97 -30.44 7.78
N VAL A 229 -1.72 -30.77 7.39
CA VAL A 229 -1.20 -30.47 6.07
C VAL A 229 -1.55 -31.63 5.13
N GLN A 230 -2.77 -31.69 4.63
CA GLN A 230 -3.05 -32.36 3.37
C GLN A 230 -3.22 -31.32 2.26
N VAL A 231 -2.17 -30.58 1.97
CA VAL A 231 -2.07 -29.91 0.69
C VAL A 231 -1.72 -30.98 -0.35
N ARG A 232 -2.74 -31.63 -0.92
CA ARG A 232 -2.55 -32.21 -2.25
C ARG A 232 -1.97 -31.09 -3.09
N ARG A 233 -0.81 -31.32 -3.72
CA ARG A 233 -0.14 -30.43 -4.67
C ARG A 233 -1.02 -30.07 -5.87
N ASN A 234 -2.22 -29.54 -5.64
CA ASN A 234 -3.02 -28.94 -6.67
C ASN A 234 -2.50 -27.52 -6.88
N LYS A 235 -1.76 -27.41 -7.97
CA LYS A 235 -1.30 -26.22 -8.66
C LYS A 235 -2.13 -24.99 -8.32
N ARG A 236 -1.49 -23.96 -7.71
CA ARG A 236 -1.97 -22.61 -7.41
C ARG A 236 -2.52 -22.38 -6.00
N VAL A 237 -1.65 -22.43 -5.00
CA VAL A 237 -1.80 -21.50 -3.88
C VAL A 237 -1.24 -20.17 -4.40
N ASN A 238 -2.12 -19.26 -4.80
CA ASN A 238 -1.71 -17.97 -5.36
C ASN A 238 -0.99 -17.14 -4.27
N LEU A 239 0.20 -16.62 -4.58
CA LEU A 239 0.95 -15.70 -3.72
C LEU A 239 0.09 -14.54 -3.18
N PRO A 240 -0.84 -13.95 -3.96
CA PRO A 240 -1.83 -12.98 -3.47
C PRO A 240 -2.68 -13.49 -2.29
N PHE A 241 -3.00 -14.78 -2.23
CA PHE A 241 -3.79 -15.35 -1.13
C PHE A 241 -3.03 -15.33 0.20
N ILE A 242 -1.76 -15.70 0.19
CA ILE A 242 -0.91 -15.69 1.39
C ILE A 242 -0.67 -14.26 1.83
N GLN A 243 -0.41 -13.34 0.92
CA GLN A 243 -0.24 -11.92 1.20
C GLN A 243 -1.53 -11.28 1.71
N LEU A 244 -2.69 -11.62 1.14
CA LEU A 244 -3.99 -11.12 1.59
C LEU A 244 -4.31 -11.56 3.01
N LEU A 245 -4.11 -12.83 3.33
CA LEU A 245 -4.33 -13.36 4.68
C LEU A 245 -3.36 -12.75 5.71
N LEU A 246 -2.08 -12.60 5.36
CA LEU A 246 -1.08 -12.06 6.29
C LEU A 246 -1.25 -10.55 6.52
N SER A 247 -1.71 -9.80 5.52
CA SER A 247 -1.77 -8.34 5.60
C SER A 247 -3.11 -7.78 6.07
N ARG A 248 -4.22 -8.46 5.83
CA ARG A 248 -5.55 -7.89 6.06
C ARG A 248 -6.33 -8.49 7.21
N VAL A 249 -6.12 -9.75 7.55
CA VAL A 249 -6.80 -10.34 8.70
C VAL A 249 -6.51 -9.56 9.98
N TYR A 250 -5.30 -9.04 10.14
CA TYR A 250 -4.92 -8.24 11.31
C TYR A 250 -5.32 -6.75 11.18
N LEU A 251 -5.13 -6.13 10.02
CA LEU A 251 -5.43 -4.70 9.82
C LEU A 251 -6.92 -4.37 9.79
N TYR A 252 -7.75 -5.31 9.38
CA TYR A 252 -9.20 -5.12 9.34
C TYR A 252 -9.82 -5.16 10.74
N MET A 253 -9.30 -6.00 11.64
CA MET A 253 -9.81 -6.14 13.01
C MET A 253 -9.63 -4.87 13.85
N GLU A 254 -8.53 -4.11 13.66
CA GLU A 254 -8.27 -2.90 14.45
C GLU A 254 -8.97 -1.63 13.94
N LYS A 255 -9.43 -1.59 12.69
CA LYS A 255 -9.86 -0.32 12.05
C LYS A 255 -11.31 -0.26 11.56
N VAL A 256 -12.05 -1.35 11.66
CA VAL A 256 -13.48 -1.38 11.27
C VAL A 256 -14.41 -1.48 12.48
N MET A 257 -13.86 -1.74 13.65
CA MET A 257 -14.63 -1.78 14.91
C MET A 257 -14.46 -0.53 15.78
N VAL A 258 -14.00 0.59 15.20
CA VAL A 258 -14.03 1.91 15.85
C VAL A 258 -14.75 2.91 14.97
#